data_38ce07929f4a772ad49ce0c939dad8cc
#
_entry.id   38ce07929f4a772ad49ce0c939dad8cc
#
_cell.length_a   1.000
_cell.length_b   1.000
_cell.length_c   1.000
_cell.angle_alpha   90.00
_cell.angle_beta   90.00
_cell.angle_gamma   90.00
#
_symmetry.space_group_name_H-M   'P 1'
#
loop_
_entity.id
_entity.type
_entity.pdbx_description
1 polymer ?
#
loop_
_entity_poly.entity_id
_entity_poly.type
_entity_poly.pdbx_seq_one_letter_code
_entity_poly.pdbx_strand_id
1 'polypeptide(L)'
;MNLSDFCRRITGPDTRLLPENHKLGARLVCPEYSKSVQEVKTYPLLGQDRSFLLCWNFDSPGNLYATMMPSPENFCYHYSYSEGKYTQLHTHDYLELSYVVEGEFHQRILNKDVVFQKGDLCLIDKNCLHQDYLTDQSGVVLFIGIANDMFTEIMNENSTPQKILSFLQSALLKQKDVQQFLHFRPSAGASESLDDSLLLLLKESYSPDSGSRYITKGLLFRIFRILSTQYDFSLSKEQKQTMNWIVFEEISDYIRAHFRDITIQDLVDEFHYQEDYFNRLIKRKTGLTYSAYVQQIRLERAEHLLVSTDKSIEEIADSVGYHNKGYFYKLFQEKYEETPASYRRHTR
;
A
#
# COMPACT_ATOMS: atom_id res chain seq x y z
N MET A 1 -21.60 -0.63 -24.02
CA MET A 1 -20.20 -1.12 -24.17
C MET A 1 -19.64 -1.26 -22.77
N ASN A 2 -19.36 -2.48 -22.36
CA ASN A 2 -18.78 -2.81 -21.05
C ASN A 2 -17.24 -2.62 -21.06
N LEU A 3 -16.59 -2.87 -19.93
CA LEU A 3 -15.15 -2.70 -19.76
C LEU A 3 -14.36 -3.62 -20.71
N SER A 4 -14.70 -4.91 -20.78
CA SER A 4 -14.04 -5.87 -21.66
C SER A 4 -14.13 -5.48 -23.14
N ASP A 5 -15.32 -5.10 -23.61
CA ASP A 5 -15.51 -4.65 -25.01
C ASP A 5 -14.64 -3.43 -25.31
N PHE A 6 -14.54 -2.49 -24.36
CA PHE A 6 -13.72 -1.28 -24.56
C PHE A 6 -12.24 -1.62 -24.61
N CYS A 7 -11.74 -2.46 -23.68
CA CYS A 7 -10.35 -2.92 -23.68
C CYS A 7 -10.00 -3.60 -25.03
N ARG A 8 -10.82 -4.55 -25.48
CA ARG A 8 -10.60 -5.25 -26.76
C ARG A 8 -10.61 -4.29 -27.95
N ARG A 9 -11.48 -3.28 -27.94
CA ARG A 9 -11.53 -2.28 -29.00
C ARG A 9 -10.27 -1.44 -29.10
N ILE A 10 -9.69 -1.03 -27.97
CA ILE A 10 -8.48 -0.17 -27.95
C ILE A 10 -7.19 -0.97 -28.14
N THR A 11 -7.22 -2.29 -27.99
CA THR A 11 -6.06 -3.19 -28.16
C THR A 11 -6.19 -4.08 -29.40
N GLY A 12 -7.09 -3.76 -30.29
CA GLY A 12 -7.30 -4.56 -31.52
C GLY A 12 -6.31 -4.23 -32.64
N PRO A 13 -6.28 -5.11 -33.68
CA PRO A 13 -5.37 -4.96 -34.84
C PRO A 13 -5.63 -3.66 -35.64
N ASP A 14 -6.81 -3.05 -35.50
CA ASP A 14 -7.14 -1.76 -36.15
C ASP A 14 -6.57 -0.55 -35.42
N THR A 15 -5.95 -0.76 -34.24
CA THR A 15 -5.33 0.32 -33.47
C THR A 15 -3.97 0.66 -34.09
N ARG A 16 -3.61 1.95 -34.08
CA ARG A 16 -2.30 2.38 -34.59
C ARG A 16 -1.17 1.73 -33.78
N LEU A 17 -0.48 0.76 -34.39
CA LEU A 17 0.65 0.06 -33.80
C LEU A 17 1.91 0.90 -33.90
N LEU A 18 2.73 0.88 -32.85
CA LEU A 18 4.11 1.34 -32.95
C LEU A 18 4.95 0.35 -33.78
N PRO A 19 5.89 0.83 -34.58
CA PRO A 19 6.83 -0.05 -35.28
C PRO A 19 7.56 -0.98 -34.30
N GLU A 20 7.78 -2.24 -34.70
CA GLU A 20 8.50 -3.24 -33.86
C GLU A 20 9.87 -2.76 -33.34
N ASN A 21 10.52 -1.86 -34.07
CA ASN A 21 11.82 -1.28 -33.71
C ASN A 21 11.73 -0.08 -32.74
N HIS A 22 10.55 0.28 -32.27
CA HIS A 22 10.40 1.38 -31.32
C HIS A 22 10.83 0.94 -29.93
N LYS A 23 12.08 1.12 -29.59
CA LYS A 23 12.72 0.66 -28.34
C LYS A 23 11.98 1.07 -27.08
N LEU A 24 11.34 2.23 -27.06
CA LEU A 24 10.58 2.71 -25.92
C LEU A 24 9.29 1.91 -25.73
N GLY A 25 8.50 1.74 -26.81
CA GLY A 25 7.24 0.98 -26.76
C GLY A 25 7.44 -0.46 -26.36
N ALA A 26 8.44 -1.15 -26.98
CA ALA A 26 8.74 -2.54 -26.65
C ALA A 26 9.14 -2.75 -25.19
N ARG A 27 9.93 -1.84 -24.62
CA ARG A 27 10.39 -1.94 -23.22
C ARG A 27 9.28 -1.73 -22.19
N LEU A 28 8.32 -0.88 -22.53
CA LEU A 28 7.28 -0.46 -21.58
C LEU A 28 6.06 -1.36 -21.64
N VAL A 29 5.77 -1.93 -22.81
CA VAL A 29 4.56 -2.73 -23.06
C VAL A 29 4.85 -4.23 -22.97
N CYS A 30 6.01 -4.65 -23.43
CA CYS A 30 6.50 -6.03 -23.36
C CYS A 30 7.96 -6.02 -22.88
N PRO A 31 8.20 -6.02 -21.58
CA PRO A 31 9.54 -6.08 -21.02
C PRO A 31 10.30 -7.30 -21.54
N GLU A 32 11.58 -7.13 -21.82
CA GLU A 32 12.45 -8.23 -22.24
C GLU A 32 12.45 -9.37 -21.20
N TYR A 33 12.61 -10.59 -21.67
CA TYR A 33 12.70 -11.76 -20.81
C TYR A 33 13.95 -11.70 -19.91
N SER A 34 13.79 -11.87 -18.61
CA SER A 34 14.91 -11.96 -17.66
C SER A 34 15.48 -13.36 -17.64
N LYS A 35 16.81 -13.45 -17.77
CA LYS A 35 17.55 -14.73 -17.68
C LYS A 35 18.00 -15.04 -16.25
N SER A 36 18.10 -14.02 -15.40
CA SER A 36 18.51 -14.19 -14.00
C SER A 36 17.97 -13.09 -13.08
N VAL A 37 17.92 -13.35 -11.78
CA VAL A 37 17.53 -12.36 -10.75
C VAL A 37 18.49 -11.16 -10.72
N GLN A 38 19.71 -11.31 -11.19
CA GLN A 38 20.71 -10.23 -11.24
C GLN A 38 20.42 -9.21 -12.35
N GLU A 39 19.54 -9.55 -13.30
CA GLU A 39 19.11 -8.67 -14.39
C GLU A 39 17.80 -7.93 -14.06
N VAL A 40 17.62 -7.48 -12.84
CA VAL A 40 16.45 -6.70 -12.41
C VAL A 40 16.47 -5.32 -13.06
N LYS A 41 15.34 -4.93 -13.67
CA LYS A 41 15.14 -3.58 -14.21
C LYS A 41 14.14 -2.82 -13.34
N THR A 42 14.35 -1.53 -13.18
CA THR A 42 13.40 -0.62 -12.57
C THR A 42 12.73 0.23 -13.64
N TYR A 43 11.41 0.17 -13.73
CA TYR A 43 10.65 0.97 -14.68
C TYR A 43 10.16 2.25 -14.00
N PRO A 44 10.42 3.42 -14.63
CA PRO A 44 9.90 4.69 -14.12
C PRO A 44 8.42 4.84 -14.45
N LEU A 45 7.73 5.68 -13.69
CA LEU A 45 6.39 6.12 -14.01
C LEU A 45 6.36 6.80 -15.38
N LEU A 46 5.36 6.48 -16.18
CA LEU A 46 5.18 7.03 -17.52
C LEU A 46 4.13 8.12 -17.54
N GLY A 47 4.29 9.07 -18.50
CA GLY A 47 3.35 10.15 -18.71
C GLY A 47 3.56 11.37 -17.80
N GLN A 48 2.82 12.43 -18.09
CA GLN A 48 2.92 13.74 -17.41
C GLN A 48 1.91 13.87 -16.26
N ASP A 49 0.87 13.04 -16.23
CA ASP A 49 -0.29 13.20 -15.34
C ASP A 49 -0.18 12.38 -14.05
N ARG A 50 1.01 11.95 -13.67
CA ARG A 50 1.29 11.19 -12.43
C ARG A 50 0.57 9.84 -12.34
N SER A 51 -0.05 9.40 -13.46
CA SER A 51 -0.63 8.06 -13.64
C SER A 51 -0.63 7.68 -15.12
N PHE A 52 -0.67 6.38 -15.37
CA PHE A 52 -0.87 5.84 -16.71
C PHE A 52 -1.74 4.59 -16.63
N LEU A 53 -2.33 4.21 -17.77
CA LEU A 53 -3.01 2.95 -17.92
C LEU A 53 -2.33 2.12 -19.03
N LEU A 54 -2.28 0.80 -18.79
CA LEU A 54 -1.78 -0.17 -19.75
C LEU A 54 -2.80 -1.29 -19.86
N CYS A 55 -3.35 -1.52 -21.04
CA CYS A 55 -4.28 -2.59 -21.30
C CYS A 55 -3.59 -3.70 -22.09
N TRP A 56 -3.55 -4.90 -21.54
CA TRP A 56 -3.09 -6.11 -22.21
C TRP A 56 -4.28 -6.95 -22.68
N ASN A 57 -4.22 -7.37 -23.93
CA ASN A 57 -5.16 -8.30 -24.55
C ASN A 57 -4.38 -9.48 -25.11
N PHE A 58 -4.49 -10.61 -24.42
CA PHE A 58 -3.93 -11.88 -24.87
C PHE A 58 -4.86 -12.50 -25.91
N ASP A 59 -4.33 -12.66 -27.12
CA ASP A 59 -5.01 -13.36 -28.21
C ASP A 59 -4.31 -14.68 -28.46
N SER A 60 -5.03 -15.78 -28.27
CA SER A 60 -4.48 -17.13 -28.41
C SER A 60 -4.29 -17.51 -29.88
N PRO A 61 -3.18 -18.20 -30.25
CA PRO A 61 -2.06 -18.59 -29.43
C PRO A 61 -0.90 -17.57 -29.48
N GLY A 62 -0.42 -17.15 -28.31
CA GLY A 62 0.90 -16.51 -28.19
C GLY A 62 1.03 -15.10 -28.74
N ASN A 63 -0.05 -14.33 -28.76
CA ASN A 63 -0.02 -12.91 -29.14
C ASN A 63 -0.49 -12.02 -28.00
N LEU A 64 0.20 -10.94 -27.77
CA LEU A 64 -0.17 -9.89 -26.86
C LEU A 64 -0.32 -8.57 -27.62
N TYR A 65 -1.48 -7.98 -27.55
CA TYR A 65 -1.74 -6.61 -27.95
C TYR A 65 -1.79 -5.75 -26.71
N ALA A 66 -1.00 -4.71 -26.66
CA ALA A 66 -0.90 -3.87 -25.48
C ALA A 66 -1.06 -2.40 -25.88
N THR A 67 -2.00 -1.71 -25.24
CA THR A 67 -2.19 -0.28 -25.43
C THR A 67 -1.85 0.46 -24.15
N MET A 68 -0.91 1.38 -24.26
CA MET A 68 -0.50 2.26 -23.19
C MET A 68 -1.07 3.65 -23.39
N MET A 69 -1.57 4.24 -22.35
CA MET A 69 -2.18 5.56 -22.29
C MET A 69 -1.40 6.46 -21.34
N PRO A 70 -0.16 6.85 -21.71
CA PRO A 70 0.53 7.95 -21.08
C PRO A 70 0.06 9.24 -21.74
N SER A 71 -0.37 10.22 -21.00
CA SER A 71 -0.64 11.54 -21.55
C SER A 71 0.66 12.17 -22.09
N PRO A 72 0.69 12.85 -23.26
CA PRO A 72 -0.46 13.17 -24.12
C PRO A 72 -0.73 12.18 -25.27
N GLU A 73 0.12 11.20 -25.52
CA GLU A 73 -0.02 10.29 -26.66
C GLU A 73 -0.20 8.83 -26.22
N ASN A 74 -1.25 8.22 -26.74
CA ASN A 74 -1.49 6.79 -26.58
C ASN A 74 -0.79 5.99 -27.69
N PHE A 75 -0.32 4.79 -27.39
CA PHE A 75 0.25 3.91 -28.39
C PHE A 75 -0.11 2.44 -28.14
N CYS A 76 -0.19 1.67 -29.20
CA CYS A 76 -0.41 0.23 -29.16
C CYS A 76 0.83 -0.51 -29.65
N TYR A 77 1.09 -1.67 -29.05
CA TYR A 77 2.19 -2.55 -29.38
C TYR A 77 1.70 -4.00 -29.50
N HIS A 78 2.21 -4.72 -30.48
CA HIS A 78 1.98 -6.16 -30.67
C HIS A 78 3.24 -6.94 -30.38
N TYR A 79 3.13 -8.00 -29.60
CA TYR A 79 4.24 -8.91 -29.28
C TYR A 79 3.81 -10.35 -29.45
N SER A 80 4.54 -11.10 -30.29
CA SER A 80 4.37 -12.54 -30.45
C SER A 80 5.38 -13.27 -29.55
N TYR A 81 4.90 -14.22 -28.77
CA TYR A 81 5.72 -14.99 -27.83
C TYR A 81 5.41 -16.48 -27.92
N SER A 82 6.35 -17.32 -27.44
CA SER A 82 6.10 -18.74 -27.20
C SER A 82 5.62 -18.93 -25.76
N GLU A 83 4.70 -19.88 -25.59
CA GLU A 83 4.14 -20.27 -24.29
C GLU A 83 5.20 -20.46 -23.20
N GLY A 84 4.85 -20.20 -21.96
CA GLY A 84 5.67 -20.46 -20.78
C GLY A 84 6.75 -19.44 -20.52
N LYS A 85 6.66 -18.24 -21.09
CA LYS A 85 7.62 -17.16 -20.84
C LYS A 85 7.15 -16.20 -19.75
N TYR A 86 8.10 -15.67 -19.02
CA TYR A 86 7.90 -14.56 -18.11
C TYR A 86 8.44 -13.26 -18.75
N THR A 87 7.86 -12.14 -18.39
CA THR A 87 8.42 -10.82 -18.67
C THR A 87 9.75 -10.64 -17.92
N GLN A 88 10.46 -9.54 -18.19
CA GLN A 88 11.65 -9.17 -17.45
C GLN A 88 11.35 -9.11 -15.94
N LEU A 89 12.23 -9.69 -15.13
CA LEU A 89 12.17 -9.51 -13.68
C LEU A 89 12.41 -8.03 -13.36
N HIS A 90 11.45 -7.38 -12.70
CA HIS A 90 11.47 -5.94 -12.56
C HIS A 90 10.88 -5.43 -11.26
N THR A 91 11.10 -4.15 -11.03
CA THR A 91 10.46 -3.30 -10.03
C THR A 91 9.99 -2.01 -10.69
N HIS A 92 9.23 -1.20 -10.01
CA HIS A 92 8.88 0.17 -10.42
C HIS A 92 9.08 1.18 -9.29
N ASP A 93 9.10 2.46 -9.64
CA ASP A 93 9.16 3.57 -8.68
C ASP A 93 7.77 4.14 -8.34
N TYR A 94 6.70 3.46 -8.79
CA TYR A 94 5.29 3.81 -8.62
C TYR A 94 4.51 2.64 -8.02
N LEU A 95 3.26 2.89 -7.64
CA LEU A 95 2.30 1.85 -7.28
C LEU A 95 1.65 1.30 -8.53
N GLU A 96 1.55 -0.02 -8.65
CA GLU A 96 0.85 -0.68 -9.73
C GLU A 96 -0.39 -1.41 -9.21
N LEU A 97 -1.52 -1.18 -9.90
CA LEU A 97 -2.68 -2.04 -9.77
C LEU A 97 -2.82 -2.84 -11.06
N SER A 98 -2.96 -4.15 -10.97
CA SER A 98 -3.34 -5.03 -12.07
C SER A 98 -4.72 -5.63 -11.81
N TYR A 99 -5.65 -5.45 -12.75
CA TYR A 99 -7.03 -5.92 -12.67
C TYR A 99 -7.33 -6.91 -13.79
N VAL A 100 -7.85 -8.08 -13.45
CA VAL A 100 -8.22 -9.11 -14.43
C VAL A 100 -9.63 -8.84 -14.95
N VAL A 101 -9.71 -8.24 -16.13
CA VAL A 101 -10.98 -7.93 -16.80
C VAL A 101 -11.62 -9.19 -17.36
N GLU A 102 -10.81 -10.12 -17.90
CA GLU A 102 -11.27 -11.35 -18.52
C GLU A 102 -10.19 -12.43 -18.47
N GLY A 103 -10.60 -13.69 -18.28
CA GLY A 103 -9.68 -14.83 -18.18
C GLY A 103 -9.02 -14.91 -16.80
N GLU A 104 -7.76 -15.32 -16.81
CA GLU A 104 -6.91 -15.37 -15.63
C GLU A 104 -5.54 -14.73 -15.92
N PHE A 105 -4.86 -14.29 -14.87
CA PHE A 105 -3.55 -13.67 -14.96
C PHE A 105 -2.58 -14.26 -13.96
N HIS A 106 -1.40 -14.62 -14.41
CA HIS A 106 -0.36 -15.25 -13.60
C HIS A 106 0.81 -14.31 -13.42
N GLN A 107 1.23 -14.11 -12.18
CA GLN A 107 2.43 -13.35 -11.84
C GLN A 107 3.33 -14.15 -10.89
N ARG A 108 4.62 -13.93 -11.00
CA ARG A 108 5.58 -14.34 -9.98
C ARG A 108 5.99 -13.11 -9.18
N ILE A 109 5.54 -13.05 -7.93
CA ILE A 109 5.78 -11.92 -7.03
C ILE A 109 6.58 -12.42 -5.83
N LEU A 110 7.75 -11.82 -5.57
CA LEU A 110 8.65 -12.22 -4.47
C LEU A 110 8.95 -13.74 -4.49
N ASN A 111 9.24 -14.28 -5.69
CA ASN A 111 9.48 -15.71 -5.95
C ASN A 111 8.29 -16.64 -5.64
N LYS A 112 7.07 -16.13 -5.54
CA LYS A 112 5.84 -16.92 -5.38
C LYS A 112 4.98 -16.78 -6.62
N ASP A 113 4.56 -17.90 -7.20
CA ASP A 113 3.60 -17.90 -8.29
C ASP A 113 2.20 -17.64 -7.73
N VAL A 114 1.52 -16.65 -8.28
CA VAL A 114 0.18 -16.20 -7.89
C VAL A 114 -0.70 -16.15 -9.12
N VAL A 115 -1.91 -16.71 -9.01
CA VAL A 115 -2.92 -16.70 -10.07
C VAL A 115 -4.06 -15.80 -9.64
N PHE A 116 -4.41 -14.87 -10.51
CA PHE A 116 -5.53 -13.95 -10.36
C PHE A 116 -6.64 -14.34 -11.31
N GLN A 117 -7.86 -14.41 -10.80
CA GLN A 117 -9.05 -14.74 -11.59
C GLN A 117 -9.76 -13.46 -12.04
N LYS A 118 -10.68 -13.60 -13.01
CA LYS A 118 -11.54 -12.48 -13.43
C LYS A 118 -12.16 -11.77 -12.23
N GLY A 119 -12.01 -10.45 -12.17
CA GLY A 119 -12.47 -9.60 -11.07
C GLY A 119 -11.47 -9.42 -9.95
N ASP A 120 -10.41 -10.22 -9.88
CA ASP A 120 -9.34 -10.02 -8.91
C ASP A 120 -8.51 -8.79 -9.27
N LEU A 121 -7.99 -8.13 -8.24
CA LEU A 121 -7.04 -7.03 -8.37
C LEU A 121 -5.81 -7.29 -7.51
N CYS A 122 -4.64 -7.04 -8.09
CA CYS A 122 -3.38 -7.00 -7.36
C CYS A 122 -2.89 -5.56 -7.23
N LEU A 123 -2.48 -5.17 -6.03
CA LEU A 123 -1.77 -3.93 -5.78
C LEU A 123 -0.33 -4.28 -5.43
N ILE A 124 0.61 -3.83 -6.24
CA ILE A 124 2.04 -4.04 -6.07
C ILE A 124 2.68 -2.73 -5.64
N ASP A 125 3.42 -2.78 -4.53
CA ASP A 125 4.17 -1.62 -4.01
C ASP A 125 5.40 -1.33 -4.87
N LYS A 126 5.86 -0.08 -4.83
CA LYS A 126 7.14 0.30 -5.44
C LYS A 126 8.27 -0.60 -4.91
N ASN A 127 9.25 -0.87 -5.76
CA ASN A 127 10.38 -1.76 -5.45
C ASN A 127 10.02 -3.23 -5.16
N CYS A 128 8.74 -3.62 -5.29
CA CYS A 128 8.35 -5.02 -5.15
C CYS A 128 8.78 -5.81 -6.39
N LEU A 129 9.58 -6.83 -6.19
CA LEU A 129 10.15 -7.64 -7.26
C LEU A 129 9.12 -8.60 -7.84
N HIS A 130 8.83 -8.48 -9.12
CA HIS A 130 7.87 -9.34 -9.81
C HIS A 130 8.15 -9.50 -11.30
N GLN A 131 7.43 -10.41 -11.91
CA GLN A 131 7.39 -10.67 -13.36
C GLN A 131 6.06 -11.32 -13.74
N ASP A 132 5.62 -11.04 -14.97
CA ASP A 132 4.35 -11.52 -15.48
C ASP A 132 4.55 -12.76 -16.34
N TYR A 133 3.62 -13.68 -16.25
CA TYR A 133 3.61 -14.86 -17.09
C TYR A 133 2.80 -14.60 -18.36
N LEU A 134 3.41 -14.85 -19.51
CA LEU A 134 2.76 -14.74 -20.81
C LEU A 134 2.03 -16.06 -21.11
N THR A 135 0.73 -16.04 -20.90
CA THR A 135 -0.15 -17.19 -21.07
C THR A 135 -0.51 -17.41 -22.54
N ASP A 136 -0.83 -18.65 -22.90
CA ASP A 136 -1.43 -19.01 -24.19
C ASP A 136 -2.95 -18.89 -24.23
N GLN A 137 -3.57 -18.57 -23.08
CA GLN A 137 -5.01 -18.38 -22.95
C GLN A 137 -5.41 -16.95 -23.28
N SER A 138 -6.60 -16.79 -23.89
CA SER A 138 -7.17 -15.47 -24.13
C SER A 138 -7.53 -14.81 -22.80
N GLY A 139 -7.24 -13.52 -22.71
CA GLY A 139 -7.54 -12.75 -21.49
C GLY A 139 -7.30 -11.27 -21.67
N VAL A 140 -7.82 -10.47 -20.76
CA VAL A 140 -7.64 -9.03 -20.73
C VAL A 140 -7.25 -8.60 -19.32
N VAL A 141 -6.14 -7.88 -19.22
CA VAL A 141 -5.62 -7.33 -17.96
C VAL A 141 -5.42 -5.82 -18.10
N LEU A 142 -5.90 -5.07 -17.14
CA LEU A 142 -5.72 -3.63 -17.05
C LEU A 142 -4.74 -3.28 -15.93
N PHE A 143 -3.65 -2.61 -16.27
CA PHE A 143 -2.69 -2.08 -15.31
C PHE A 143 -2.87 -0.58 -15.14
N ILE A 144 -2.70 -0.10 -13.92
CA ILE A 144 -2.76 1.32 -13.57
C ILE A 144 -1.50 1.63 -12.77
N GLY A 145 -0.62 2.45 -13.35
CA GLY A 145 0.54 3.00 -12.64
C GLY A 145 0.16 4.32 -11.97
N ILE A 146 0.48 4.48 -10.69
CA ILE A 146 0.13 5.67 -9.89
C ILE A 146 1.38 6.18 -9.16
N ALA A 147 1.69 7.47 -9.36
CA ALA A 147 2.76 8.14 -8.63
C ALA A 147 2.51 8.10 -7.11
N ASN A 148 3.57 7.92 -6.32
CA ASN A 148 3.47 7.84 -4.87
C ASN A 148 2.88 9.11 -4.23
N ASP A 149 3.22 10.29 -4.76
CA ASP A 149 2.68 11.57 -4.30
C ASP A 149 1.18 11.71 -4.61
N MET A 150 0.73 11.25 -5.80
CA MET A 150 -0.69 11.21 -6.14
C MET A 150 -1.46 10.24 -5.25
N PHE A 151 -0.90 9.08 -4.98
CA PHE A 151 -1.49 8.12 -4.04
C PHE A 151 -1.60 8.73 -2.64
N THR A 152 -0.56 9.42 -2.16
CA THR A 152 -0.57 10.13 -0.88
C THR A 152 -1.67 11.20 -0.83
N GLU A 153 -1.81 11.99 -1.90
CA GLU A 153 -2.88 12.99 -1.98
C GLU A 153 -4.28 12.35 -1.90
N ILE A 154 -4.49 11.24 -2.62
CA ILE A 154 -5.77 10.50 -2.60
C ILE A 154 -6.08 9.98 -1.20
N MET A 155 -5.07 9.44 -0.49
CA MET A 155 -5.26 8.85 0.83
C MET A 155 -5.46 9.90 1.94
N ASN A 156 -4.91 11.10 1.78
CA ASN A 156 -5.03 12.18 2.77
C ASN A 156 -6.32 13.01 2.64
N GLU A 157 -7.15 12.77 1.63
CA GLU A 157 -8.44 13.43 1.54
C GLU A 157 -9.41 12.89 2.59
N ASN A 158 -9.65 13.67 3.64
CA ASN A 158 -10.30 13.39 4.93
C ASN A 158 -11.77 12.93 4.89
N SER A 159 -12.28 12.43 3.78
CA SER A 159 -13.70 12.09 3.66
C SER A 159 -14.04 10.62 3.91
N THR A 160 -13.07 9.77 4.27
CA THR A 160 -13.37 8.35 4.45
C THR A 160 -12.60 7.72 5.61
N PRO A 161 -13.21 7.58 6.79
CA PRO A 161 -12.64 6.76 7.87
C PRO A 161 -12.79 5.29 7.49
N GLN A 162 -11.78 4.66 6.91
CA GLN A 162 -11.85 3.24 6.62
C GLN A 162 -10.52 2.54 6.88
N LYS A 163 -10.62 1.43 7.61
CA LYS A 163 -9.54 0.54 8.07
C LYS A 163 -8.55 0.11 6.98
N ILE A 164 -8.98 0.07 5.72
CA ILE A 164 -8.12 -0.30 4.59
C ILE A 164 -7.34 0.90 4.06
N LEU A 165 -7.91 2.09 4.05
CA LEU A 165 -7.20 3.29 3.60
C LEU A 165 -6.07 3.65 4.55
N SER A 166 -6.32 3.64 5.86
CA SER A 166 -5.25 3.84 6.86
C SER A 166 -4.20 2.73 6.79
N PHE A 167 -4.64 1.51 6.50
CA PHE A 167 -3.75 0.38 6.26
C PHE A 167 -2.89 0.56 5.01
N LEU A 168 -3.48 0.92 3.88
CA LEU A 168 -2.75 1.18 2.62
C LEU A 168 -1.76 2.33 2.78
N GLN A 169 -2.15 3.39 3.52
CA GLN A 169 -1.25 4.48 3.88
C GLN A 169 -0.05 3.99 4.68
N SER A 170 -0.30 3.23 5.73
CA SER A 170 0.76 2.74 6.62
C SER A 170 1.67 1.73 5.93
N ALA A 171 1.08 0.78 5.18
CA ALA A 171 1.83 -0.28 4.52
C ALA A 171 2.63 0.21 3.31
N LEU A 172 2.07 1.14 2.52
CA LEU A 172 2.65 1.53 1.24
C LEU A 172 3.46 2.83 1.29
N LEU A 173 3.08 3.79 2.15
CA LEU A 173 3.72 5.11 2.16
C LEU A 173 4.90 5.26 3.12
N LYS A 174 4.89 4.54 4.25
CA LYS A 174 5.86 4.77 5.33
C LYS A 174 7.06 3.83 5.34
N GLN A 175 7.04 2.74 4.58
CA GLN A 175 8.14 1.78 4.60
C GLN A 175 8.95 1.76 3.31
N LYS A 176 10.20 2.21 3.41
CA LYS A 176 11.15 2.23 2.28
C LYS A 176 11.70 0.84 1.92
N ASP A 177 11.65 -0.13 2.84
CA ASP A 177 12.42 -1.39 2.72
C ASP A 177 11.58 -2.67 2.66
N VAL A 178 10.25 -2.60 2.75
CA VAL A 178 9.39 -3.78 2.71
C VAL A 178 8.71 -3.90 1.36
N GLN A 179 9.08 -4.92 0.60
CA GLN A 179 8.44 -5.28 -0.67
C GLN A 179 7.09 -5.94 -0.38
N GLN A 180 6.00 -5.39 -0.89
CA GLN A 180 4.65 -5.87 -0.58
C GLN A 180 3.76 -5.92 -1.82
N PHE A 181 2.81 -6.85 -1.79
CA PHE A 181 1.67 -6.85 -2.70
C PHE A 181 0.40 -7.27 -1.94
N LEU A 182 -0.74 -6.82 -2.44
CA LEU A 182 -2.06 -7.14 -1.90
C LEU A 182 -2.93 -7.77 -2.99
N HIS A 183 -3.50 -8.92 -2.69
CA HIS A 183 -4.47 -9.59 -3.55
C HIS A 183 -5.89 -9.30 -3.05
N PHE A 184 -6.65 -8.58 -3.85
CA PHE A 184 -8.05 -8.24 -3.60
C PHE A 184 -8.96 -9.17 -4.40
N ARG A 185 -9.95 -9.76 -3.72
CA ARG A 185 -10.98 -10.61 -4.32
C ARG A 185 -12.35 -9.95 -4.17
N PRO A 186 -13.17 -9.93 -5.22
CA PRO A 186 -14.49 -9.30 -5.13
C PRO A 186 -15.39 -10.07 -4.17
N SER A 187 -16.07 -9.36 -3.28
CA SER A 187 -17.25 -9.88 -2.60
C SER A 187 -18.41 -10.00 -3.60
N ALA A 188 -19.44 -10.74 -3.27
CA ALA A 188 -20.58 -10.96 -4.19
C ALA A 188 -21.16 -9.63 -4.72
N GLY A 189 -21.13 -9.44 -6.04
CA GLY A 189 -21.64 -8.24 -6.72
C GLY A 189 -20.69 -7.03 -6.78
N ALA A 190 -19.49 -7.12 -6.22
CA ALA A 190 -18.53 -6.00 -6.15
C ALA A 190 -17.88 -5.66 -7.50
N SER A 191 -17.77 -6.61 -8.42
CA SER A 191 -17.05 -6.42 -9.68
C SER A 191 -17.72 -5.38 -10.61
N GLU A 192 -19.06 -5.29 -10.63
CA GLU A 192 -19.77 -4.37 -11.53
C GLU A 192 -19.43 -2.89 -11.25
N SER A 193 -19.43 -2.48 -9.98
CA SER A 193 -19.14 -1.09 -9.62
C SER A 193 -17.68 -0.71 -9.86
N LEU A 194 -16.76 -1.68 -9.76
CA LEU A 194 -15.36 -1.49 -10.10
C LEU A 194 -15.17 -1.41 -11.61
N ASP A 195 -15.80 -2.31 -12.39
CA ASP A 195 -15.78 -2.31 -13.85
C ASP A 195 -16.28 -0.98 -14.43
N ASP A 196 -17.36 -0.42 -13.91
CA ASP A 196 -17.88 0.88 -14.30
C ASP A 196 -16.88 2.02 -14.03
N SER A 197 -16.23 1.99 -12.86
CA SER A 197 -15.24 3.01 -12.48
C SER A 197 -13.97 2.91 -13.34
N LEU A 198 -13.53 1.68 -13.63
CA LEU A 198 -12.38 1.40 -14.50
C LEU A 198 -12.69 1.78 -15.96
N LEU A 199 -13.90 1.52 -16.45
CA LEU A 199 -14.32 1.91 -17.78
C LEU A 199 -14.31 3.45 -17.93
N LEU A 200 -14.80 4.18 -16.93
CA LEU A 200 -14.74 5.64 -16.93
C LEU A 200 -13.31 6.16 -16.93
N LEU A 201 -12.45 5.58 -16.08
CA LEU A 201 -11.03 5.93 -16.01
C LEU A 201 -10.33 5.67 -17.34
N LEU A 202 -10.63 4.53 -17.97
CA LEU A 202 -10.04 4.13 -19.25
C LEU A 202 -10.47 5.08 -20.37
N LYS A 203 -11.75 5.47 -20.42
CA LYS A 203 -12.27 6.44 -21.40
C LYS A 203 -11.62 7.81 -21.23
N GLU A 204 -11.50 8.27 -19.98
CA GLU A 204 -10.88 9.55 -19.65
C GLU A 204 -9.39 9.60 -20.07
N SER A 205 -8.67 8.52 -19.80
CA SER A 205 -7.24 8.41 -20.18
C SER A 205 -7.04 8.20 -21.68
N TYR A 206 -8.01 7.58 -22.37
CA TYR A 206 -7.93 7.36 -23.81
C TYR A 206 -8.11 8.63 -24.64
N SER A 207 -8.94 9.56 -24.16
CA SER A 207 -9.23 10.84 -24.83
C SER A 207 -9.21 11.97 -23.79
N PRO A 208 -8.03 12.34 -23.27
CA PRO A 208 -7.91 13.32 -22.21
C PRO A 208 -8.21 14.75 -22.68
N ASP A 209 -8.76 15.55 -21.77
CA ASP A 209 -8.95 16.99 -21.92
C ASP A 209 -8.29 17.76 -20.75
N SER A 210 -8.50 19.07 -20.69
CA SER A 210 -7.94 19.91 -19.63
C SER A 210 -8.48 19.60 -18.21
N GLY A 211 -9.62 18.93 -18.10
CA GLY A 211 -10.26 18.50 -16.85
C GLY A 211 -9.81 17.13 -16.38
N SER A 212 -9.20 16.32 -17.26
CA SER A 212 -8.93 14.90 -17.05
C SER A 212 -8.12 14.62 -15.79
N ARG A 213 -7.19 15.50 -15.41
CA ARG A 213 -6.39 15.35 -14.16
C ARG A 213 -7.28 15.25 -12.92
N TYR A 214 -8.34 16.05 -12.83
CA TYR A 214 -9.25 16.04 -11.67
C TYR A 214 -10.21 14.86 -11.71
N ILE A 215 -10.68 14.51 -12.91
CA ILE A 215 -11.56 13.36 -13.13
C ILE A 215 -10.82 12.07 -12.79
N THR A 216 -9.60 11.90 -13.30
CA THR A 216 -8.72 10.75 -12.99
C THR A 216 -8.50 10.60 -11.50
N LYS A 217 -8.14 11.67 -10.79
CA LYS A 217 -7.96 11.64 -9.33
C LYS A 217 -9.22 11.21 -8.61
N GLY A 218 -10.38 11.75 -8.98
CA GLY A 218 -11.69 11.40 -8.41
C GLY A 218 -12.08 9.95 -8.68
N LEU A 219 -11.78 9.42 -9.86
CA LEU A 219 -12.03 8.02 -10.23
C LEU A 219 -11.10 7.07 -9.45
N LEU A 220 -9.83 7.40 -9.32
CA LEU A 220 -8.88 6.61 -8.50
C LEU A 220 -9.32 6.58 -7.04
N PHE A 221 -9.76 7.72 -6.47
CA PHE A 221 -10.33 7.76 -5.13
C PHE A 221 -11.55 6.83 -5.00
N ARG A 222 -12.45 6.83 -5.97
CA ARG A 222 -13.61 5.92 -6.01
C ARG A 222 -13.18 4.45 -6.08
N ILE A 223 -12.19 4.12 -6.91
CA ILE A 223 -11.65 2.76 -7.03
C ILE A 223 -11.10 2.30 -5.68
N PHE A 224 -10.26 3.08 -5.01
CA PHE A 224 -9.74 2.72 -3.69
C PHE A 224 -10.85 2.57 -2.63
N ARG A 225 -11.89 3.40 -2.70
CA ARG A 225 -13.06 3.26 -1.83
C ARG A 225 -13.80 1.94 -2.09
N ILE A 226 -14.01 1.56 -3.35
CA ILE A 226 -14.64 0.28 -3.71
C ILE A 226 -13.78 -0.88 -3.18
N LEU A 227 -12.47 -0.87 -3.42
CA LEU A 227 -11.55 -1.88 -2.90
C LEU A 227 -11.63 -1.99 -1.38
N SER A 228 -11.76 -0.87 -0.69
CA SER A 228 -11.82 -0.83 0.77
C SER A 228 -13.14 -1.36 1.37
N THR A 229 -14.24 -1.31 0.62
CA THR A 229 -15.60 -1.61 1.13
C THR A 229 -16.21 -2.89 0.57
N GLN A 230 -15.81 -3.29 -0.62
CA GLN A 230 -16.48 -4.34 -1.39
C GLN A 230 -15.55 -5.50 -1.79
N TYR A 231 -14.26 -5.39 -1.45
CA TYR A 231 -13.28 -6.42 -1.75
C TYR A 231 -12.70 -7.02 -0.48
N ASP A 232 -12.57 -8.33 -0.47
CA ASP A 232 -11.79 -9.03 0.53
C ASP A 232 -10.33 -9.07 0.09
N PHE A 233 -9.40 -8.89 1.01
CA PHE A 233 -7.99 -9.08 0.73
C PHE A 233 -7.36 -10.08 1.70
N SER A 234 -6.49 -10.91 1.17
CA SER A 234 -5.74 -11.89 1.95
C SER A 234 -4.27 -11.50 2.03
N LEU A 235 -3.76 -11.50 3.24
CA LEU A 235 -2.34 -11.32 3.53
C LEU A 235 -1.73 -12.68 3.89
N SER A 236 -0.52 -12.95 3.44
CA SER A 236 0.24 -14.09 3.93
C SER A 236 0.46 -13.98 5.45
N LYS A 237 0.83 -15.10 6.09
CA LYS A 237 1.11 -15.10 7.53
C LYS A 237 2.28 -14.14 7.85
N GLU A 238 3.28 -14.11 6.99
CA GLU A 238 4.45 -13.23 7.11
C GLU A 238 4.06 -11.77 6.90
N GLN A 239 3.25 -11.47 5.88
CA GLN A 239 2.73 -10.13 5.64
C GLN A 239 1.88 -9.63 6.81
N LYS A 240 1.03 -10.49 7.39
CA LYS A 240 0.26 -10.15 8.61
C LYS A 240 1.16 -9.86 9.81
N GLN A 241 2.26 -10.58 9.95
CA GLN A 241 3.20 -10.35 11.06
C GLN A 241 3.95 -9.02 10.87
N THR A 242 4.47 -8.76 9.66
CA THR A 242 5.14 -7.52 9.31
C THR A 242 4.22 -6.33 9.52
N MET A 243 2.99 -6.43 9.04
CA MET A 243 1.97 -5.42 9.17
C MET A 243 1.59 -5.09 10.62
N ASN A 244 1.39 -6.14 11.45
CA ASN A 244 1.16 -5.93 12.88
C ASN A 244 2.36 -5.28 13.58
N TRP A 245 3.57 -5.42 13.04
CA TRP A 245 4.74 -4.72 13.54
C TRP A 245 4.69 -3.24 13.18
N ILE A 246 4.38 -2.92 11.93
CA ILE A 246 4.27 -1.54 11.43
C ILE A 246 3.22 -0.74 12.21
N VAL A 247 2.01 -1.27 12.29
CA VAL A 247 0.92 -0.65 13.03
C VAL A 247 1.27 -0.48 14.50
N PHE A 248 1.99 -1.44 15.09
CA PHE A 248 2.46 -1.30 16.47
C PHE A 248 3.48 -0.17 16.63
N GLU A 249 4.45 -0.02 15.72
CA GLU A 249 5.44 1.07 15.76
C GLU A 249 4.74 2.43 15.68
N GLU A 250 3.80 2.62 14.76
CA GLU A 250 3.04 3.87 14.64
C GLU A 250 2.25 4.20 15.91
N ILE A 251 1.55 3.21 16.47
CA ILE A 251 0.82 3.37 17.73
C ILE A 251 1.79 3.69 18.88
N SER A 252 2.94 3.02 18.92
CA SER A 252 3.97 3.25 19.92
C SER A 252 4.54 4.66 19.84
N ASP A 253 4.83 5.14 18.63
CA ASP A 253 5.33 6.50 18.41
C ASP A 253 4.28 7.56 18.80
N TYR A 254 3.03 7.33 18.45
CA TYR A 254 1.93 8.19 18.86
C TYR A 254 1.78 8.24 20.39
N ILE A 255 1.82 7.08 21.05
CA ILE A 255 1.80 7.01 22.52
C ILE A 255 3.00 7.75 23.12
N ARG A 256 4.20 7.59 22.56
CA ARG A 256 5.42 8.29 23.02
C ARG A 256 5.36 9.80 22.82
N ALA A 257 4.67 10.26 21.79
CA ALA A 257 4.47 11.71 21.55
C ALA A 257 3.42 12.31 22.50
N HIS A 258 2.40 11.55 22.92
CA HIS A 258 1.26 12.04 23.69
C HIS A 258 1.13 11.41 25.08
N PHE A 259 2.17 10.72 25.59
CA PHE A 259 2.13 9.85 26.77
C PHE A 259 1.57 10.55 28.04
N ARG A 260 1.67 11.88 28.15
CA ARG A 260 1.26 12.62 29.34
C ARG A 260 -0.23 12.45 29.66
N ASP A 261 -1.07 12.65 28.67
CA ASP A 261 -2.52 12.70 28.85
C ASP A 261 -3.30 11.71 27.99
N ILE A 262 -2.57 10.83 27.27
CA ILE A 262 -3.17 9.89 26.29
C ILE A 262 -4.17 8.94 26.91
N THR A 263 -5.29 8.78 26.25
CA THR A 263 -6.33 7.80 26.53
C THR A 263 -6.41 6.76 25.42
N ILE A 264 -7.06 5.63 25.66
CA ILE A 264 -7.29 4.64 24.59
C ILE A 264 -8.25 5.16 23.53
N GLN A 265 -9.14 6.10 23.90
CA GLN A 265 -10.07 6.76 22.97
C GLN A 265 -9.30 7.60 21.94
N ASP A 266 -8.21 8.28 22.33
CA ASP A 266 -7.36 9.03 21.39
C ASP A 266 -6.77 8.12 20.34
N LEU A 267 -6.41 6.87 20.69
CA LEU A 267 -5.97 5.87 19.71
C LEU A 267 -7.12 5.41 18.81
N VAL A 268 -8.34 5.26 19.34
CA VAL A 268 -9.53 4.91 18.55
C VAL A 268 -9.83 6.00 17.53
N ASP A 269 -9.76 7.26 17.96
CA ASP A 269 -10.06 8.42 17.12
C ASP A 269 -8.98 8.66 16.04
N GLU A 270 -7.69 8.46 16.38
CA GLU A 270 -6.58 8.64 15.45
C GLU A 270 -6.43 7.49 14.44
N PHE A 271 -6.46 6.25 14.93
CA PHE A 271 -6.18 5.06 14.11
C PHE A 271 -7.44 4.33 13.62
N HIS A 272 -8.61 4.70 14.08
CA HIS A 272 -9.91 4.13 13.69
C HIS A 272 -10.06 2.60 13.89
N TYR A 273 -9.31 2.02 14.85
CA TYR A 273 -9.48 0.65 15.30
C TYR A 273 -10.31 0.61 16.61
N GLN A 274 -10.90 -0.54 16.89
CA GLN A 274 -11.60 -0.75 18.17
C GLN A 274 -10.60 -0.88 19.33
N GLU A 275 -11.02 -0.49 20.54
CA GLU A 275 -10.21 -0.54 21.77
C GLU A 275 -9.55 -1.91 21.99
N ASP A 276 -10.30 -3.00 21.81
CA ASP A 276 -9.79 -4.37 21.94
C ASP A 276 -8.63 -4.69 20.98
N TYR A 277 -8.58 -4.05 19.82
CA TYR A 277 -7.49 -4.25 18.88
C TYR A 277 -6.17 -3.74 19.45
N PHE A 278 -6.17 -2.54 20.04
CA PHE A 278 -4.96 -1.95 20.63
C PHE A 278 -4.47 -2.79 21.80
N ASN A 279 -5.35 -3.21 22.70
CA ASN A 279 -4.99 -4.07 23.83
C ASN A 279 -4.37 -5.39 23.36
N ARG A 280 -4.95 -6.07 22.36
CA ARG A 280 -4.39 -7.31 21.82
C ARG A 280 -3.07 -7.09 21.09
N LEU A 281 -2.94 -6.00 20.32
CA LEU A 281 -1.73 -5.70 19.56
C LEU A 281 -0.57 -5.40 20.50
N ILE A 282 -0.74 -4.47 21.44
CA ILE A 282 0.28 -4.08 22.42
C ILE A 282 0.69 -5.29 23.27
N LYS A 283 -0.30 -6.06 23.79
CA LYS A 283 0.00 -7.25 24.60
C LYS A 283 0.78 -8.31 23.82
N ARG A 284 0.47 -8.51 22.54
CA ARG A 284 1.20 -9.46 21.68
C ARG A 284 2.63 -9.03 21.40
N LYS A 285 2.88 -7.71 21.30
CA LYS A 285 4.20 -7.16 20.95
C LYS A 285 5.09 -6.90 22.17
N THR A 286 4.51 -6.48 23.29
CA THR A 286 5.26 -6.07 24.49
C THR A 286 5.06 -6.97 25.69
N GLY A 287 4.05 -7.84 25.67
CA GLY A 287 3.59 -8.60 26.85
C GLY A 287 2.70 -7.78 27.81
N LEU A 288 2.57 -6.48 27.61
CA LEU A 288 1.89 -5.55 28.51
C LEU A 288 0.49 -5.19 28.03
N THR A 289 -0.40 -4.82 28.95
CA THR A 289 -1.66 -4.15 28.60
C THR A 289 -1.37 -2.72 28.13
N TYR A 290 -2.32 -2.07 27.45
CA TYR A 290 -2.19 -0.66 27.06
C TYR A 290 -1.81 0.23 28.25
N SER A 291 -2.54 0.12 29.36
CA SER A 291 -2.26 0.93 30.56
C SER A 291 -0.86 0.69 31.14
N ALA A 292 -0.42 -0.56 31.19
CA ALA A 292 0.92 -0.91 31.65
C ALA A 292 2.01 -0.41 30.70
N TYR A 293 1.75 -0.41 29.39
CA TYR A 293 2.67 0.09 28.39
C TYR A 293 2.82 1.63 28.47
N VAL A 294 1.71 2.37 28.59
CA VAL A 294 1.75 3.83 28.83
C VAL A 294 2.47 4.15 30.14
N GLN A 295 2.16 3.41 31.22
CA GLN A 295 2.85 3.56 32.52
C GLN A 295 4.35 3.35 32.38
N GLN A 296 4.79 2.34 31.64
CA GLN A 296 6.19 2.09 31.40
C GLN A 296 6.87 3.28 30.71
N ILE A 297 6.27 3.84 29.64
CA ILE A 297 6.79 4.99 28.92
C ILE A 297 6.90 6.22 29.84
N ARG A 298 5.87 6.48 30.66
CA ARG A 298 5.88 7.58 31.64
C ARG A 298 7.01 7.46 32.66
N LEU A 299 7.23 6.27 33.19
CA LEU A 299 8.30 6.01 34.15
C LEU A 299 9.69 6.11 33.51
N GLU A 300 9.89 5.63 32.30
CA GLU A 300 11.14 5.79 31.53
C GLU A 300 11.45 7.27 31.25
N ARG A 301 10.40 8.04 30.93
CA ARG A 301 10.55 9.48 30.74
C ARG A 301 10.89 10.21 32.06
N ALA A 302 10.27 9.79 33.17
CA ALA A 302 10.57 10.33 34.51
C ALA A 302 12.00 10.02 34.91
N GLU A 303 12.46 8.80 34.71
CA GLU A 303 13.84 8.39 34.95
C GLU A 303 14.84 9.28 34.21
N HIS A 304 14.64 9.47 32.91
CA HIS A 304 15.49 10.34 32.11
C HIS A 304 15.49 11.79 32.65
N LEU A 305 14.34 12.33 33.06
CA LEU A 305 14.24 13.69 33.61
C LEU A 305 14.90 13.80 34.98
N LEU A 306 14.87 12.77 35.81
CA LEU A 306 15.56 12.74 37.11
C LEU A 306 17.08 12.89 36.96
N VAL A 307 17.65 12.29 35.91
CA VAL A 307 19.11 12.33 35.67
C VAL A 307 19.51 13.61 34.93
N SER A 308 18.71 14.04 33.94
CA SER A 308 19.08 15.08 32.98
C SER A 308 18.67 16.51 33.39
N THR A 309 17.84 16.69 34.45
CA THR A 309 17.31 18.01 34.83
C THR A 309 17.31 18.24 36.33
N ASP A 310 17.34 19.54 36.75
CA ASP A 310 17.22 19.95 38.15
C ASP A 310 15.78 20.15 38.62
N LYS A 311 14.77 19.76 37.81
CA LYS A 311 13.36 19.84 38.20
C LYS A 311 13.11 19.06 39.49
N SER A 312 12.21 19.56 40.32
CA SER A 312 11.75 18.82 41.50
C SER A 312 11.09 17.50 41.07
N ILE A 313 11.07 16.53 41.98
CA ILE A 313 10.43 15.23 41.72
C ILE A 313 8.94 15.41 41.44
N GLU A 314 8.34 16.41 42.06
CA GLU A 314 6.94 16.79 41.90
C GLU A 314 6.66 17.35 40.50
N GLU A 315 7.50 18.26 40.03
CA GLU A 315 7.42 18.77 38.65
C GLU A 315 7.64 17.68 37.62
N ILE A 316 8.52 16.74 37.89
CA ILE A 316 8.73 15.56 37.01
C ILE A 316 7.49 14.68 37.00
N ALA A 317 6.94 14.33 38.17
CA ALA A 317 5.73 13.50 38.24
C ALA A 317 4.56 14.13 37.45
N ASP A 318 4.34 15.44 37.63
CA ASP A 318 3.29 16.14 36.86
C ASP A 318 3.59 16.20 35.37
N SER A 319 4.84 16.47 35.00
CA SER A 319 5.24 16.52 33.56
C SER A 319 5.10 15.21 32.82
N VAL A 320 5.09 14.09 33.52
CA VAL A 320 4.89 12.76 32.94
C VAL A 320 3.47 12.21 33.16
N GLY A 321 2.52 13.04 33.61
CA GLY A 321 1.11 12.71 33.69
C GLY A 321 0.68 12.04 35.01
N TYR A 322 1.43 12.22 36.11
CA TYR A 322 1.04 11.73 37.44
C TYR A 322 0.67 12.88 38.37
N HIS A 323 -0.62 13.17 38.53
CA HIS A 323 -1.11 14.19 39.47
C HIS A 323 -1.08 13.72 40.92
N ASN A 324 -1.14 12.38 41.16
CA ASN A 324 -1.00 11.81 42.50
C ASN A 324 0.48 11.40 42.74
N LYS A 325 1.18 12.22 43.53
CA LYS A 325 2.58 12.01 43.86
C LYS A 325 2.86 10.67 44.57
N GLY A 326 2.01 10.31 45.53
CA GLY A 326 2.15 9.05 46.25
C GLY A 326 2.07 7.83 45.34
N TYR A 327 1.17 7.89 44.37
CA TYR A 327 1.03 6.85 43.36
C TYR A 327 2.26 6.80 42.44
N PHE A 328 2.80 7.95 42.01
CA PHE A 328 4.04 8.00 41.23
C PHE A 328 5.22 7.39 41.99
N TYR A 329 5.42 7.75 43.28
CA TYR A 329 6.50 7.20 44.10
C TYR A 329 6.41 5.67 44.21
N LYS A 330 5.20 5.15 44.45
CA LYS A 330 4.94 3.72 44.51
C LYS A 330 5.34 3.01 43.21
N LEU A 331 4.84 3.48 42.08
CA LEU A 331 5.13 2.89 40.75
C LEU A 331 6.59 2.95 40.38
N PHE A 332 7.25 4.08 40.70
CA PHE A 332 8.68 4.25 40.44
C PHE A 332 9.50 3.27 41.27
N GLN A 333 9.18 3.15 42.57
CA GLN A 333 9.86 2.20 43.46
C GLN A 333 9.62 0.73 43.05
N GLU A 334 8.41 0.39 42.60
CA GLU A 334 8.13 -0.95 42.09
C GLU A 334 8.95 -1.30 40.83
N LYS A 335 9.20 -0.32 39.96
CA LYS A 335 9.96 -0.55 38.71
C LYS A 335 11.48 -0.52 38.90
N TYR A 336 11.99 0.45 39.71
CA TYR A 336 13.42 0.70 39.84
C TYR A 336 14.01 0.25 41.17
N GLU A 337 13.20 -0.33 42.07
CA GLU A 337 13.57 -0.81 43.41
C GLU A 337 14.07 0.31 44.36
N GLU A 338 13.99 1.56 43.90
CA GLU A 338 14.41 2.77 44.63
C GLU A 338 13.39 3.88 44.52
N THR A 339 13.40 4.78 45.52
CA THR A 339 12.60 6.02 45.42
C THR A 339 13.21 6.98 44.37
N PRO A 340 12.42 7.85 43.72
CA PRO A 340 12.94 8.82 42.76
C PRO A 340 14.07 9.69 43.34
N ALA A 341 14.00 10.05 44.63
CA ALA A 341 15.03 10.84 45.30
C ALA A 341 16.33 10.07 45.52
N SER A 342 16.26 8.79 45.84
CA SER A 342 17.41 7.89 45.96
C SER A 342 18.06 7.67 44.61
N TYR A 343 17.26 7.36 43.59
CA TYR A 343 17.70 7.13 42.21
C TYR A 343 18.49 8.33 41.66
N ARG A 344 17.97 9.54 41.83
CA ARG A 344 18.68 10.78 41.44
C ARG A 344 20.04 10.93 42.10
N ARG A 345 20.16 10.62 43.39
CA ARG A 345 21.42 10.72 44.11
C ARG A 345 22.48 9.70 43.67
N HIS A 346 22.08 8.54 43.25
CA HIS A 346 23.01 7.48 42.83
C HIS A 346 23.46 7.63 41.38
N THR A 347 22.68 8.33 40.55
CA THR A 347 22.93 8.44 39.10
C THR A 347 23.52 9.75 38.65
N ARG A 348 23.62 10.74 39.56
CA ARG A 348 24.33 12.01 39.38
C ARG A 348 25.63 12.05 40.23
#